data_2f71a8e6b8cdc215003dfc9a3cdf03ee
#
_entry.id   2f71a8e6b8cdc215003dfc9a3cdf03ee
#
_cell.length_a   1.000
_cell.length_b   1.000
_cell.length_c   1.000
_cell.angle_alpha   90.00
_cell.angle_beta   90.00
_cell.angle_gamma   90.00
#
_symmetry.space_group_name_H-M   'P 1'
#
loop_
_entity.id
_entity.type
_entity.pdbx_description
1 polymer ?
#
loop_
_entity_poly.entity_id
_entity_poly.type
_entity_poly.pdbx_seq_one_letter_code
_entity_poly.pdbx_strand_id
1 'polypeptide(L)'
;MIRIGSLFLGIFSVFVIYANTSAPFSLSVGTQSIGVRYQFTEQSALAESAEAIASLGSDTLKIACTPKYADDYRMTRDPKIDSLLRLIERKSAFQEVMDMPFRNIMLWVYPFSDSKSAFAKGKVDPREVDAIYNEIYEFTVYLLKRYSGSGKSFFLGNWEGDWHLLLEKYNYQLDPSPKAIAGAIDWFRLREKAIADARSATPHHDVHVYYYIELNHVGKSMDADRPTIVNRVLPYIETDYVSWSSYDVTKPAAKLGGEAGRQRVLQALDYIESHLPESNISGKRVFIGEYGFELSNFESPEKQMRLTASIMKWSLEWGCPFVLYWELYCNEIEPSTGAHRGYWMIDNGGQQQPVWHLHNALLKQGDAFIKNYKAEYGSFPSQADYNRKVVSWIDAFIAKDSKAQEEPCCH
;
A
#
# COMPACT_ATOMS: atom_id res chain seq x y z
N MET A 1 16.06 3.16 73.66
CA MET A 1 14.85 3.34 72.80
C MET A 1 15.32 3.73 71.40
N ILE A 2 15.44 2.77 70.57
CA ILE A 2 15.86 3.00 69.16
C ILE A 2 14.59 2.93 68.30
N ARG A 3 14.24 4.04 67.62
CA ARG A 3 13.12 4.09 66.67
C ARG A 3 13.60 3.65 65.29
N ILE A 4 13.07 2.54 64.79
CA ILE A 4 13.25 2.06 63.42
C ILE A 4 12.20 2.78 62.57
N GLY A 5 12.65 3.64 61.69
CA GLY A 5 11.82 4.28 60.65
C GLY A 5 11.67 3.34 59.45
N SER A 6 10.45 2.89 59.18
CA SER A 6 10.08 2.11 57.99
C SER A 6 10.00 3.04 56.78
N LEU A 7 10.87 2.82 55.82
CA LEU A 7 10.85 3.47 54.49
C LEU A 7 9.86 2.72 53.61
N PHE A 8 8.68 3.31 53.33
CA PHE A 8 7.77 2.80 52.31
C PHE A 8 8.25 3.25 50.92
N LEU A 9 8.80 2.32 50.14
CA LEU A 9 9.02 2.52 48.70
C LEU A 9 7.68 2.34 48.00
N GLY A 10 7.04 3.42 47.60
CA GLY A 10 5.91 3.39 46.70
C GLY A 10 6.33 3.03 45.29
N ILE A 11 5.95 1.86 44.81
CA ILE A 11 6.07 1.47 43.41
C ILE A 11 4.98 2.23 42.65
N PHE A 12 5.37 3.30 41.96
CA PHE A 12 4.49 3.94 40.95
C PHE A 12 4.49 3.08 39.70
N SER A 13 3.46 2.25 39.54
CA SER A 13 3.17 1.62 38.25
C SER A 13 2.68 2.71 37.28
N VAL A 14 3.53 3.11 36.37
CA VAL A 14 3.12 3.96 35.25
C VAL A 14 2.27 3.09 34.31
N PHE A 15 0.95 3.18 34.43
CA PHE A 15 0.05 2.67 33.42
C PHE A 15 0.19 3.56 32.19
N VAL A 16 0.94 3.12 31.18
CA VAL A 16 0.93 3.72 29.86
C VAL A 16 -0.44 3.33 29.25
N ILE A 17 -1.39 4.25 29.34
CA ILE A 17 -2.66 4.12 28.61
C ILE A 17 -2.30 4.40 27.15
N TYR A 18 -2.10 3.34 26.37
CA TYR A 18 -2.05 3.45 24.92
C TYR A 18 -3.44 3.91 24.46
N ALA A 19 -3.56 5.16 24.07
CA ALA A 19 -4.78 5.64 23.42
C ALA A 19 -5.01 4.80 22.17
N ASN A 20 -6.21 4.25 22.04
CA ASN A 20 -6.62 3.51 20.84
C ASN A 20 -6.49 4.46 19.65
N THR A 21 -5.51 4.26 18.78
CA THR A 21 -5.33 5.10 17.60
C THR A 21 -6.40 4.70 16.59
N SER A 22 -7.31 5.63 16.30
CA SER A 22 -8.28 5.42 15.23
C SER A 22 -7.53 5.27 13.90
N ALA A 23 -7.91 4.26 13.11
CA ALA A 23 -7.38 4.11 11.76
C ALA A 23 -7.67 5.38 10.93
N PRO A 24 -6.76 5.80 10.05
CA PRO A 24 -7.00 6.96 9.20
C PRO A 24 -8.14 6.66 8.23
N PHE A 25 -9.02 7.65 8.03
CA PHE A 25 -10.09 7.56 7.04
C PHE A 25 -9.52 7.65 5.62
N SER A 26 -10.06 6.85 4.69
CA SER A 26 -9.72 6.91 3.27
C SER A 26 -10.97 6.87 2.38
N LEU A 27 -10.84 7.34 1.14
CA LEU A 27 -11.83 7.14 0.09
C LEU A 27 -11.81 5.69 -0.47
N SER A 28 -11.09 4.80 0.18
CA SER A 28 -10.98 3.35 -0.02
C SER A 28 -10.37 2.92 -1.35
N VAL A 29 -10.75 3.54 -2.46
CA VAL A 29 -10.26 3.18 -3.79
C VAL A 29 -9.19 4.15 -4.27
N GLY A 30 -8.17 3.63 -4.95
CA GLY A 30 -7.06 4.45 -5.45
C GLY A 30 -6.21 3.70 -6.46
N THR A 31 -5.11 4.32 -6.82
CA THR A 31 -4.12 3.76 -7.74
C THR A 31 -2.71 4.24 -7.38
N GLN A 32 -1.76 3.78 -8.13
CA GLN A 32 -0.33 4.03 -7.95
C GLN A 32 0.35 4.22 -9.31
N SER A 33 1.58 4.72 -9.30
CA SER A 33 2.40 4.83 -10.50
C SER A 33 3.87 4.69 -10.11
N ILE A 34 4.47 3.56 -10.44
CA ILE A 34 5.85 3.21 -10.10
C ILE A 34 6.49 2.52 -11.32
N GLY A 35 7.73 2.87 -11.65
CA GLY A 35 8.40 2.29 -12.82
C GLY A 35 7.91 2.85 -14.15
N VAL A 36 7.51 4.09 -14.19
CA VAL A 36 6.85 4.79 -15.30
C VAL A 36 7.60 4.64 -16.62
N ARG A 37 6.92 4.17 -17.67
CA ARG A 37 7.50 3.96 -19.00
C ARG A 37 7.18 5.07 -19.99
N TYR A 38 6.12 5.84 -19.78
CA TYR A 38 5.69 6.97 -20.62
C TYR A 38 5.15 8.10 -19.76
N GLN A 39 5.11 9.29 -20.31
CA GLN A 39 4.57 10.51 -19.74
C GLN A 39 4.12 11.42 -20.87
N PHE A 40 3.28 12.41 -20.58
CA PHE A 40 2.63 13.26 -21.58
C PHE A 40 3.01 14.73 -21.46
N THR A 41 3.71 15.11 -20.37
CA THR A 41 4.12 16.48 -20.09
C THR A 41 5.63 16.58 -19.92
N GLU A 42 6.15 17.81 -19.85
CA GLU A 42 7.57 18.09 -19.56
C GLU A 42 7.89 18.06 -18.04
N GLN A 43 6.92 17.79 -17.19
CA GLN A 43 7.13 17.61 -15.74
C GLN A 43 7.93 16.33 -15.46
N SER A 44 8.37 16.14 -14.22
CA SER A 44 8.88 14.83 -13.83
C SER A 44 7.76 13.78 -13.91
N ALA A 45 8.07 12.56 -14.30
CA ALA A 45 7.07 11.49 -14.36
C ALA A 45 6.37 11.24 -13.01
N LEU A 46 7.07 11.50 -11.88
CA LEU A 46 6.49 11.43 -10.54
C LEU A 46 5.42 12.52 -10.33
N ALA A 47 5.72 13.77 -10.67
CA ALA A 47 4.77 14.88 -10.50
C ALA A 47 3.55 14.72 -11.42
N GLU A 48 3.77 14.41 -12.71
CA GLU A 48 2.68 14.15 -13.66
C GLU A 48 1.75 13.03 -13.19
N SER A 49 2.33 11.90 -12.75
CA SER A 49 1.52 10.78 -12.25
C SER A 49 0.71 11.16 -11.01
N ALA A 50 1.31 11.91 -10.08
CA ALA A 50 0.62 12.35 -8.86
C ALA A 50 -0.50 13.35 -9.17
N GLU A 51 -0.28 14.29 -10.11
CA GLU A 51 -1.33 15.22 -10.59
C GLU A 51 -2.48 14.46 -11.26
N ALA A 52 -2.18 13.46 -12.09
CA ALA A 52 -3.20 12.62 -12.71
C ALA A 52 -4.02 11.84 -11.65
N ILE A 53 -3.36 11.27 -10.63
CA ILE A 53 -4.04 10.61 -9.51
C ILE A 53 -4.88 11.60 -8.68
N ALA A 54 -4.39 12.81 -8.44
CA ALA A 54 -5.16 13.86 -7.77
C ALA A 54 -6.38 14.28 -8.61
N SER A 55 -6.23 14.40 -9.94
CA SER A 55 -7.34 14.72 -10.86
C SER A 55 -8.40 13.62 -10.93
N LEU A 56 -8.01 12.37 -10.69
CA LEU A 56 -8.93 11.23 -10.52
C LEU A 56 -9.85 11.42 -9.31
N GLY A 57 -9.42 12.23 -8.33
CA GLY A 57 -10.14 12.51 -7.08
C GLY A 57 -9.67 11.66 -5.90
N SER A 58 -8.56 10.94 -6.03
CA SER A 58 -8.02 10.10 -4.95
C SER A 58 -7.46 10.93 -3.81
N ASP A 59 -7.73 10.52 -2.57
CA ASP A 59 -7.08 11.03 -1.36
C ASP A 59 -5.87 10.18 -0.95
N THR A 60 -5.54 9.18 -1.75
CA THR A 60 -4.48 8.20 -1.49
C THR A 60 -3.53 8.14 -2.68
N LEU A 61 -2.22 8.18 -2.38
CA LEU A 61 -1.14 8.05 -3.34
C LEU A 61 -0.17 6.96 -2.87
N LYS A 62 0.29 6.08 -3.78
CA LYS A 62 1.39 5.13 -3.51
C LYS A 62 2.52 5.37 -4.50
N ILE A 63 3.73 5.58 -3.97
CA ILE A 63 4.97 5.85 -4.72
C ILE A 63 6.16 5.10 -4.09
N ALA A 64 7.31 5.11 -4.78
CA ALA A 64 8.55 4.51 -4.32
C ALA A 64 9.60 5.56 -3.94
N CYS A 65 10.17 5.44 -2.74
CA CYS A 65 11.36 6.19 -2.28
C CYS A 65 12.51 5.21 -2.13
N THR A 66 13.29 5.03 -3.19
CA THR A 66 14.28 3.95 -3.30
C THR A 66 15.54 4.41 -4.02
N PRO A 67 16.66 3.67 -3.90
CA PRO A 67 17.85 3.90 -4.75
C PRO A 67 17.57 3.81 -6.26
N LYS A 68 16.42 3.23 -6.68
CA LYS A 68 15.99 3.12 -8.08
C LYS A 68 15.18 4.33 -8.56
N TYR A 69 15.04 5.41 -7.77
CA TYR A 69 14.22 6.59 -8.07
C TYR A 69 14.41 7.12 -9.51
N ALA A 70 15.63 7.04 -10.05
CA ALA A 70 15.94 7.52 -11.38
C ALA A 70 15.26 6.67 -12.46
N ASP A 71 15.25 5.35 -12.27
CA ASP A 71 14.63 4.40 -13.18
C ASP A 71 13.10 4.39 -12.98
N ASP A 72 12.63 4.45 -11.73
CA ASP A 72 11.20 4.42 -11.38
C ASP A 72 10.44 5.64 -11.94
N TYR A 73 11.10 6.81 -12.01
CA TYR A 73 10.46 8.08 -12.40
C TYR A 73 11.15 8.81 -13.54
N ARG A 74 12.00 8.14 -14.33
CA ARG A 74 12.70 8.70 -15.48
C ARG A 74 13.50 9.97 -15.14
N MET A 75 14.10 9.99 -13.94
CA MET A 75 14.89 11.13 -13.46
C MET A 75 16.38 10.95 -13.76
N THR A 76 17.09 12.05 -13.92
CA THR A 76 18.55 12.02 -13.97
C THR A 76 19.10 11.55 -12.63
N ARG A 77 19.95 10.52 -12.64
CA ARG A 77 20.66 10.02 -11.45
C ARG A 77 21.61 11.09 -10.93
N ASP A 78 21.55 11.34 -9.63
CA ASP A 78 22.47 12.25 -8.93
C ASP A 78 23.35 11.42 -7.98
N PRO A 79 24.67 11.36 -8.18
CA PRO A 79 25.57 10.56 -7.34
C PRO A 79 25.73 11.07 -5.91
N LYS A 80 25.21 12.26 -5.59
CA LYS A 80 25.20 12.81 -4.24
C LYS A 80 23.96 12.40 -3.43
N ILE A 81 23.08 11.60 -4.01
CA ILE A 81 21.93 11.02 -3.32
C ILE A 81 22.35 9.64 -2.81
N ASP A 82 22.61 9.56 -1.53
CA ASP A 82 23.10 8.39 -0.80
C ASP A 82 22.22 8.02 0.40
N SER A 83 21.08 8.70 0.57
CA SER A 83 20.10 8.43 1.62
C SER A 83 18.71 8.90 1.24
N LEU A 84 17.68 8.42 1.95
CA LEU A 84 16.28 8.82 1.78
C LEU A 84 16.12 10.34 1.97
N LEU A 85 16.75 10.94 2.98
CA LEU A 85 16.69 12.39 3.16
C LEU A 85 17.34 13.16 2.01
N ARG A 86 18.50 12.69 1.53
CA ARG A 86 19.13 13.29 0.37
C ARG A 86 18.29 13.18 -0.89
N LEU A 87 17.56 12.07 -1.05
CA LEU A 87 16.60 11.93 -2.16
C LEU A 87 15.55 13.05 -2.11
N ILE A 88 14.91 13.26 -0.96
CA ILE A 88 13.89 14.28 -0.77
C ILE A 88 14.46 15.70 -0.97
N GLU A 89 15.63 15.99 -0.38
CA GLU A 89 16.28 17.30 -0.47
C GLU A 89 16.70 17.68 -1.89
N ARG A 90 17.15 16.71 -2.68
CA ARG A 90 17.77 16.96 -3.99
C ARG A 90 16.84 16.74 -5.18
N LYS A 91 15.73 16.07 -4.97
CA LYS A 91 14.69 15.84 -5.98
C LYS A 91 13.39 16.47 -5.48
N SER A 92 13.21 17.77 -5.80
CA SER A 92 12.05 18.57 -5.34
C SER A 92 10.71 17.91 -5.65
N ALA A 93 10.61 17.15 -6.75
CA ALA A 93 9.41 16.42 -7.13
C ALA A 93 8.85 15.51 -6.01
N PHE A 94 9.71 14.92 -5.17
CA PHE A 94 9.22 14.12 -4.03
C PHE A 94 8.55 15.00 -2.97
N GLN A 95 9.12 16.17 -2.66
CA GLN A 95 8.48 17.12 -1.74
C GLN A 95 7.18 17.67 -2.31
N GLU A 96 7.21 18.11 -3.57
CA GLU A 96 6.05 18.64 -4.30
C GLU A 96 4.88 17.65 -4.25
N VAL A 97 5.15 16.37 -4.53
CA VAL A 97 4.14 15.32 -4.54
C VAL A 97 3.63 14.99 -3.13
N MET A 98 4.51 14.96 -2.12
CA MET A 98 4.09 14.77 -0.72
C MET A 98 3.34 15.99 -0.15
N ASP A 99 3.56 17.19 -0.70
CA ASP A 99 2.84 18.40 -0.33
C ASP A 99 1.43 18.48 -0.97
N MET A 100 1.16 17.72 -2.06
CA MET A 100 -0.18 17.63 -2.68
C MET A 100 -1.25 17.21 -1.67
N PRO A 101 -2.53 17.47 -1.93
CA PRO A 101 -3.62 17.27 -0.97
C PRO A 101 -4.03 15.80 -0.76
N PHE A 102 -3.09 14.87 -0.87
CA PHE A 102 -3.31 13.49 -0.48
C PHE A 102 -3.34 13.37 1.04
N ARG A 103 -4.34 12.69 1.56
CA ARG A 103 -4.46 12.37 2.99
C ARG A 103 -3.58 11.20 3.37
N ASN A 104 -3.53 10.18 2.52
CA ASN A 104 -2.81 8.94 2.73
C ASN A 104 -1.71 8.80 1.68
N ILE A 105 -0.45 8.68 2.12
CA ILE A 105 0.69 8.54 1.23
C ILE A 105 1.42 7.25 1.60
N MET A 106 1.39 6.28 0.70
CA MET A 106 2.06 5.00 0.84
C MET A 106 3.40 5.02 0.11
N LEU A 107 4.43 4.56 0.77
CA LEU A 107 5.80 4.63 0.28
C LEU A 107 6.44 3.24 0.32
N TRP A 108 6.90 2.72 -0.82
CA TRP A 108 7.95 1.72 -0.77
C TRP A 108 9.24 2.43 -0.39
N VAL A 109 9.75 2.11 0.77
CA VAL A 109 10.95 2.74 1.33
C VAL A 109 12.08 1.74 1.37
N TYR A 110 13.16 2.01 0.65
CA TYR A 110 14.39 1.22 0.70
C TYR A 110 15.57 2.15 0.99
N PRO A 111 16.22 1.99 2.16
CA PRO A 111 17.43 2.72 2.47
C PRO A 111 18.52 2.49 1.43
N PHE A 112 19.31 3.51 1.16
CA PHE A 112 20.46 3.43 0.27
C PHE A 112 21.59 2.56 0.87
N SER A 113 21.62 2.47 2.20
CA SER A 113 22.54 1.63 2.96
C SER A 113 22.18 0.14 2.97
N ASP A 114 20.96 -0.23 2.51
CA ASP A 114 20.44 -1.60 2.61
C ASP A 114 20.80 -2.43 1.37
N SER A 115 21.75 -3.35 1.54
CA SER A 115 22.10 -4.31 0.49
C SER A 115 21.08 -5.44 0.29
N LYS A 116 20.05 -5.52 1.14
CA LYS A 116 19.10 -6.66 1.24
C LYS A 116 19.78 -8.02 1.43
N SER A 117 21.01 -8.03 1.93
CA SER A 117 21.78 -9.25 2.14
C SER A 117 21.22 -10.14 3.26
N ALA A 118 20.32 -9.61 4.10
CA ALA A 118 19.68 -10.33 5.20
C ALA A 118 19.03 -11.64 4.75
N PHE A 119 18.31 -11.60 3.63
CA PHE A 119 17.62 -12.78 3.06
C PHE A 119 18.57 -13.90 2.67
N ALA A 120 19.77 -13.57 2.20
CA ALA A 120 20.80 -14.57 1.88
C ALA A 120 21.62 -15.00 3.10
N LYS A 121 21.82 -14.08 4.08
CA LYS A 121 22.69 -14.31 5.25
C LYS A 121 21.94 -14.87 6.47
N GLY A 122 20.63 -14.74 6.53
CA GLY A 122 19.78 -15.13 7.65
C GLY A 122 19.67 -14.07 8.77
N LYS A 123 20.29 -12.91 8.58
CA LYS A 123 20.22 -11.73 9.42
C LYS A 123 20.73 -10.52 8.65
N VAL A 124 20.38 -9.32 9.10
CA VAL A 124 20.98 -8.08 8.60
C VAL A 124 22.50 -8.09 8.88
N ASP A 125 23.27 -7.63 7.93
CA ASP A 125 24.73 -7.53 8.14
C ASP A 125 25.01 -6.56 9.30
N PRO A 126 25.75 -6.97 10.35
CA PRO A 126 26.05 -6.08 11.49
C PRO A 126 26.69 -4.74 11.12
N ARG A 127 27.34 -4.66 9.95
CA ARG A 127 27.93 -3.42 9.43
C ARG A 127 26.90 -2.46 8.83
N GLU A 128 25.71 -2.95 8.48
CA GLU A 128 24.64 -2.19 7.86
C GLU A 128 23.53 -1.80 8.85
N VAL A 129 23.45 -2.48 10.02
CA VAL A 129 22.34 -2.31 10.98
C VAL A 129 22.13 -0.86 11.37
N ASP A 130 23.18 -0.18 11.84
CA ASP A 130 23.06 1.21 12.30
C ASP A 130 22.72 2.17 11.14
N ALA A 131 23.28 1.93 9.95
CA ALA A 131 23.05 2.78 8.79
C ALA A 131 21.59 2.64 8.29
N ILE A 132 21.07 1.40 8.16
CA ILE A 132 19.67 1.13 7.78
C ILE A 132 18.73 1.74 8.83
N TYR A 133 18.98 1.47 10.11
CA TYR A 133 18.17 2.00 11.20
C TYR A 133 18.11 3.52 11.17
N ASN A 134 19.26 4.19 11.14
CA ASN A 134 19.34 5.64 11.18
C ASN A 134 18.65 6.28 9.96
N GLU A 135 18.83 5.72 8.76
CA GLU A 135 18.23 6.25 7.54
C GLU A 135 16.70 6.20 7.58
N ILE A 136 16.12 5.10 8.09
CA ILE A 136 14.66 4.97 8.27
C ILE A 136 14.17 5.87 9.42
N TYR A 137 14.90 5.92 10.53
CA TYR A 137 14.58 6.76 11.69
C TYR A 137 14.54 8.23 11.31
N GLU A 138 15.60 8.74 10.68
CA GLU A 138 15.70 10.15 10.27
C GLU A 138 14.64 10.53 9.24
N PHE A 139 14.33 9.65 8.28
CA PHE A 139 13.26 9.85 7.32
C PHE A 139 11.89 9.91 8.02
N THR A 140 11.64 9.05 8.99
CA THR A 140 10.42 9.08 9.80
C THR A 140 10.31 10.37 10.61
N VAL A 141 11.39 10.80 11.26
CA VAL A 141 11.48 12.09 11.98
C VAL A 141 11.19 13.27 11.05
N TYR A 142 11.73 13.23 9.83
CA TYR A 142 11.47 14.27 8.82
C TYR A 142 9.98 14.38 8.52
N LEU A 143 9.30 13.25 8.23
CA LEU A 143 7.88 13.23 7.92
C LEU A 143 7.04 13.76 9.09
N LEU A 144 7.31 13.30 10.31
CA LEU A 144 6.58 13.72 11.51
C LEU A 144 6.74 15.22 11.79
N LYS A 145 7.94 15.78 11.62
CA LYS A 145 8.20 17.20 11.83
C LYS A 145 7.62 18.09 10.72
N ARG A 146 7.88 17.73 9.46
CA ARG A 146 7.46 18.55 8.32
C ARG A 146 5.96 18.62 8.18
N TYR A 147 5.28 17.50 8.41
CA TYR A 147 3.83 17.38 8.19
C TYR A 147 3.01 17.43 9.48
N SER A 148 3.61 17.85 10.60
CA SER A 148 2.87 18.07 11.86
C SER A 148 1.73 19.07 11.64
N GLY A 149 0.50 18.71 12.05
CA GLY A 149 -0.70 19.52 11.86
C GLY A 149 -1.37 19.44 10.48
N SER A 150 -0.91 18.55 9.62
CA SER A 150 -1.42 18.45 8.23
C SER A 150 -2.61 17.51 8.04
N GLY A 151 -2.91 16.64 9.01
CA GLY A 151 -3.89 15.57 8.88
C GLY A 151 -3.44 14.43 7.98
N LYS A 152 -2.16 14.38 7.58
CA LYS A 152 -1.63 13.34 6.68
C LYS A 152 -1.26 12.06 7.43
N SER A 153 -1.39 10.94 6.72
CA SER A 153 -0.91 9.62 7.14
C SER A 153 0.07 9.08 6.12
N PHE A 154 1.28 8.77 6.57
CA PHE A 154 2.32 8.14 5.77
C PHE A 154 2.40 6.65 6.14
N PHE A 155 2.49 5.80 5.13
CA PHE A 155 2.64 4.36 5.31
C PHE A 155 3.98 3.96 4.70
N LEU A 156 4.91 3.51 5.52
CA LEU A 156 6.26 3.13 5.09
C LEU A 156 6.34 1.61 5.02
N GLY A 157 6.68 1.07 3.86
CA GLY A 157 6.71 -0.39 3.65
C GLY A 157 7.70 -0.83 2.58
N ASN A 158 7.49 -2.04 2.10
CA ASN A 158 8.29 -2.71 1.08
C ASN A 158 7.42 -3.10 -0.12
N TRP A 159 8.05 -3.47 -1.21
CA TRP A 159 7.45 -4.18 -2.33
C TRP A 159 7.48 -5.69 -2.12
N GLU A 160 6.42 -6.41 -2.43
CA GLU A 160 6.26 -7.87 -2.58
C GLU A 160 7.30 -8.75 -1.87
N GLY A 161 7.22 -8.80 -0.52
CA GLY A 161 8.23 -9.41 0.34
C GLY A 161 8.53 -10.89 0.06
N ASP A 162 7.58 -11.65 -0.51
CA ASP A 162 7.80 -13.06 -0.83
C ASP A 162 8.85 -13.26 -1.93
N TRP A 163 9.01 -12.29 -2.85
CA TRP A 163 10.11 -12.34 -3.83
C TRP A 163 11.47 -12.13 -3.18
N HIS A 164 11.55 -11.30 -2.14
CA HIS A 164 12.78 -11.16 -1.36
C HIS A 164 13.15 -12.46 -0.64
N LEU A 165 12.15 -13.19 -0.10
CA LEU A 165 12.38 -14.52 0.48
C LEU A 165 12.99 -15.50 -0.53
N LEU A 166 12.64 -15.37 -1.79
CA LEU A 166 13.15 -16.21 -2.89
C LEU A 166 14.42 -15.64 -3.53
N LEU A 167 15.04 -14.63 -2.92
CA LEU A 167 16.23 -13.95 -3.45
C LEU A 167 16.00 -13.42 -4.88
N GLU A 168 14.81 -12.87 -5.12
CA GLU A 168 14.36 -12.28 -6.40
C GLU A 168 14.40 -13.27 -7.60
N LYS A 169 14.27 -14.57 -7.34
CA LYS A 169 14.25 -15.58 -8.41
C LYS A 169 12.94 -15.65 -9.20
N TYR A 170 11.93 -14.87 -8.83
CA TYR A 170 10.63 -14.72 -9.50
C TYR A 170 9.99 -16.05 -9.97
N ASN A 171 10.15 -17.11 -9.18
CA ASN A 171 9.55 -18.41 -9.44
C ASN A 171 8.64 -18.82 -8.30
N TYR A 172 7.33 -18.72 -8.52
CA TYR A 172 6.29 -19.06 -7.55
C TYR A 172 6.38 -20.50 -7.02
N GLN A 173 6.96 -21.42 -7.79
CA GLN A 173 7.09 -22.83 -7.38
C GLN A 173 8.23 -23.10 -6.39
N LEU A 174 9.10 -22.14 -6.14
CA LEU A 174 10.18 -22.28 -5.16
C LEU A 174 9.70 -22.00 -3.75
N ASP A 175 10.27 -22.67 -2.77
CA ASP A 175 10.12 -22.35 -1.35
C ASP A 175 11.34 -21.60 -0.82
N PRO A 176 11.15 -20.65 0.09
CA PRO A 176 12.25 -19.96 0.74
C PRO A 176 13.00 -20.90 1.68
N SER A 177 14.31 -20.70 1.81
CA SER A 177 15.10 -21.41 2.80
C SER A 177 14.76 -20.92 4.23
N PRO A 178 14.94 -21.77 5.28
CA PRO A 178 14.83 -21.33 6.66
C PRO A 178 15.73 -20.12 6.97
N LYS A 179 16.87 -20.03 6.30
CA LYS A 179 17.81 -18.91 6.42
C LYS A 179 17.21 -17.61 5.85
N ALA A 180 16.53 -17.67 4.71
CA ALA A 180 15.86 -16.49 4.14
C ALA A 180 14.72 -16.00 5.03
N ILE A 181 13.96 -16.93 5.62
CA ILE A 181 12.88 -16.62 6.58
C ILE A 181 13.45 -15.91 7.82
N ALA A 182 14.54 -16.44 8.42
CA ALA A 182 15.18 -15.80 9.56
C ALA A 182 15.70 -14.40 9.22
N GLY A 183 16.31 -14.23 8.04
CA GLY A 183 16.78 -12.95 7.56
C GLY A 183 15.65 -11.94 7.31
N ALA A 184 14.50 -12.40 6.83
CA ALA A 184 13.32 -11.58 6.66
C ALA A 184 12.80 -11.07 8.01
N ILE A 185 12.67 -11.94 9.00
CA ILE A 185 12.23 -11.56 10.35
C ILE A 185 13.14 -10.47 10.93
N ASP A 186 14.46 -10.64 10.83
CA ASP A 186 15.43 -9.69 11.33
C ASP A 186 15.34 -8.34 10.59
N TRP A 187 15.22 -8.38 9.27
CA TRP A 187 15.09 -7.20 8.40
C TRP A 187 13.82 -6.40 8.67
N PHE A 188 12.68 -7.06 8.82
CA PHE A 188 11.41 -6.39 9.11
C PHE A 188 11.40 -5.78 10.51
N ARG A 189 11.95 -6.48 11.52
CA ARG A 189 12.06 -5.97 12.90
C ARG A 189 12.94 -4.73 12.99
N LEU A 190 14.07 -4.69 12.27
CA LEU A 190 14.94 -3.51 12.25
C LEU A 190 14.22 -2.27 11.73
N ARG A 191 13.45 -2.43 10.67
CA ARG A 191 12.68 -1.35 10.03
C ARG A 191 11.54 -0.86 10.93
N GLU A 192 10.77 -1.80 11.49
CA GLU A 192 9.71 -1.47 12.44
C GLU A 192 10.27 -0.71 13.64
N LYS A 193 11.35 -1.22 14.24
CA LYS A 193 11.98 -0.59 15.39
C LYS A 193 12.40 0.85 15.09
N ALA A 194 13.01 1.13 13.94
CA ALA A 194 13.43 2.48 13.57
C ALA A 194 12.22 3.44 13.47
N ILE A 195 11.10 2.99 12.89
CA ILE A 195 9.88 3.78 12.77
C ILE A 195 9.23 4.00 14.15
N ALA A 196 9.13 2.95 14.98
CA ALA A 196 8.53 3.03 16.31
C ALA A 196 9.33 3.97 17.24
N ASP A 197 10.65 3.85 17.24
CA ASP A 197 11.52 4.71 18.02
C ASP A 197 11.41 6.19 17.58
N ALA A 198 11.36 6.45 16.26
CA ALA A 198 11.18 7.79 15.71
C ALA A 198 9.83 8.40 16.10
N ARG A 199 8.73 7.62 16.03
CA ARG A 199 7.40 8.04 16.49
C ARG A 199 7.41 8.42 17.97
N SER A 200 8.04 7.60 18.80
CA SER A 200 8.09 7.82 20.24
C SER A 200 8.94 9.04 20.62
N ALA A 201 10.04 9.28 19.92
CA ALA A 201 10.99 10.33 20.25
C ALA A 201 10.67 11.71 19.64
N THR A 202 9.78 11.78 18.64
CA THR A 202 9.52 13.02 17.89
C THR A 202 8.21 13.64 18.30
N PRO A 203 8.18 14.82 18.93
CA PRO A 203 6.95 15.57 19.17
C PRO A 203 6.25 15.92 17.84
N HIS A 204 4.97 15.54 17.70
CA HIS A 204 4.15 15.80 16.53
C HIS A 204 2.66 15.80 16.92
N HIS A 205 1.82 16.36 16.06
CA HIS A 205 0.36 16.31 16.22
C HIS A 205 -0.30 16.24 14.83
N ASP A 206 -1.43 15.59 14.73
CA ASP A 206 -2.25 15.48 13.51
C ASP A 206 -1.43 15.12 12.26
N VAL A 207 -0.49 14.19 12.43
CA VAL A 207 0.26 13.48 11.38
C VAL A 207 0.56 12.08 11.89
N HIS A 208 0.47 11.09 11.02
CA HIS A 208 0.74 9.70 11.38
C HIS A 208 1.77 9.09 10.44
N VAL A 209 2.65 8.26 10.99
CA VAL A 209 3.54 7.41 10.21
C VAL A 209 3.31 5.97 10.66
N TYR A 210 2.85 5.12 9.74
CA TYR A 210 2.57 3.71 9.95
C TYR A 210 3.62 2.86 9.25
N TYR A 211 3.93 1.71 9.83
CA TYR A 211 4.70 0.67 9.18
C TYR A 211 3.77 -0.35 8.51
N TYR A 212 4.03 -0.73 7.27
CA TYR A 212 3.34 -1.82 6.64
C TYR A 212 4.28 -2.81 5.96
N ILE A 213 3.82 -4.04 5.84
CA ILE A 213 4.51 -5.10 5.12
C ILE A 213 3.67 -5.47 3.91
N GLU A 214 4.29 -5.46 2.73
CA GLU A 214 3.66 -5.97 1.52
C GLU A 214 4.08 -7.41 1.26
N LEU A 215 3.10 -8.26 1.04
CA LEU A 215 3.22 -9.68 0.75
C LEU A 215 2.41 -10.06 -0.49
N ASN A 216 2.72 -11.22 -1.12
CA ASN A 216 2.12 -11.55 -2.42
C ASN A 216 1.81 -13.04 -2.66
N HIS A 217 2.34 -13.99 -1.90
CA HIS A 217 2.13 -15.43 -2.12
C HIS A 217 1.10 -16.05 -1.16
N VAL A 218 -0.06 -15.41 -1.00
CA VAL A 218 -1.10 -15.83 -0.04
C VAL A 218 -1.74 -17.16 -0.44
N GLY A 219 -2.08 -17.34 -1.70
CA GLY A 219 -2.69 -18.57 -2.20
C GLY A 219 -1.78 -19.78 -1.97
N LYS A 220 -0.47 -19.60 -2.12
CA LYS A 220 0.53 -20.67 -1.90
C LYS A 220 0.53 -21.19 -0.47
N SER A 221 0.43 -20.33 0.53
CA SER A 221 0.39 -20.74 1.94
C SER A 221 -1.00 -21.19 2.36
N MET A 222 -2.05 -20.53 1.91
CA MET A 222 -3.43 -20.86 2.26
C MET A 222 -3.86 -22.24 1.73
N ASP A 223 -3.46 -22.59 0.51
CA ASP A 223 -3.92 -23.83 -0.15
C ASP A 223 -3.07 -25.05 0.21
N ALA A 224 -1.78 -24.87 0.52
CA ALA A 224 -0.83 -25.97 0.66
C ALA A 224 0.12 -25.84 1.86
N ASP A 225 -0.11 -24.88 2.77
CA ASP A 225 0.74 -24.55 3.93
C ASP A 225 2.23 -24.38 3.56
N ARG A 226 2.50 -23.99 2.31
CA ARG A 226 3.86 -23.73 1.87
C ARG A 226 4.41 -22.46 2.53
N PRO A 227 5.71 -22.38 2.82
CA PRO A 227 6.29 -21.24 3.53
C PRO A 227 6.23 -19.94 2.69
N THR A 228 5.68 -18.88 3.29
CA THR A 228 5.57 -17.53 2.74
C THR A 228 5.73 -16.50 3.85
N ILE A 229 5.69 -15.22 3.52
CA ILE A 229 5.66 -14.13 4.52
C ILE A 229 4.50 -14.33 5.49
N VAL A 230 3.30 -14.66 5.00
CA VAL A 230 2.09 -14.77 5.84
C VAL A 230 2.29 -15.75 7.00
N ASN A 231 2.66 -16.98 6.70
CA ASN A 231 2.66 -18.05 7.71
C ASN A 231 4.00 -18.31 8.39
N ARG A 232 5.12 -17.73 7.89
CA ARG A 232 6.47 -17.99 8.43
C ARG A 232 7.21 -16.73 8.90
N VAL A 233 6.72 -15.55 8.59
CA VAL A 233 7.37 -14.28 8.97
C VAL A 233 6.42 -13.41 9.77
N LEU A 234 5.22 -13.15 9.25
CA LEU A 234 4.25 -12.23 9.84
C LEU A 234 3.94 -12.52 11.33
N PRO A 235 3.78 -13.77 11.79
CA PRO A 235 3.53 -14.06 13.21
C PRO A 235 4.69 -13.71 14.16
N TYR A 236 5.87 -13.40 13.63
CA TYR A 236 7.08 -13.15 14.43
C TYR A 236 7.57 -11.71 14.41
N ILE A 237 6.80 -10.80 13.82
CA ILE A 237 7.17 -9.40 13.65
C ILE A 237 5.99 -8.51 14.05
N GLU A 238 6.28 -7.23 14.31
CA GLU A 238 5.24 -6.22 14.52
C GLU A 238 5.02 -5.45 13.22
N THR A 239 3.78 -5.06 12.96
CA THR A 239 3.40 -4.20 11.84
C THR A 239 2.08 -3.51 12.13
N ASP A 240 1.95 -2.27 11.68
CA ASP A 240 0.69 -1.54 11.78
C ASP A 240 -0.33 -2.05 10.76
N TYR A 241 0.09 -2.27 9.52
CA TYR A 241 -0.74 -2.73 8.42
C TYR A 241 -0.07 -3.82 7.59
N VAL A 242 -0.88 -4.55 6.83
CA VAL A 242 -0.42 -5.47 5.78
C VAL A 242 -1.03 -5.06 4.46
N SER A 243 -0.16 -4.84 3.47
CA SER A 243 -0.48 -4.64 2.06
C SER A 243 -0.43 -5.99 1.35
N TRP A 244 -1.46 -6.31 0.60
CA TRP A 244 -1.48 -7.52 -0.18
C TRP A 244 -1.43 -7.21 -1.67
N SER A 245 -0.35 -7.60 -2.34
CA SER A 245 -0.24 -7.67 -3.80
C SER A 245 -0.88 -8.99 -4.24
N SER A 246 -2.12 -8.93 -4.71
CA SER A 246 -3.09 -10.01 -4.57
C SER A 246 -3.25 -10.92 -5.81
N TYR A 247 -2.36 -10.82 -6.78
CA TYR A 247 -2.51 -11.46 -8.11
C TYR A 247 -2.67 -12.96 -8.07
N ASP A 248 -2.01 -13.68 -7.14
CA ASP A 248 -2.04 -15.14 -7.03
C ASP A 248 -3.43 -15.67 -6.62
N VAL A 249 -4.29 -14.86 -6.03
CA VAL A 249 -5.65 -15.19 -5.65
C VAL A 249 -6.68 -14.41 -6.48
N THR A 250 -6.51 -13.12 -6.68
CA THR A 250 -7.54 -12.29 -7.33
C THR A 250 -7.73 -12.61 -8.81
N LYS A 251 -6.66 -12.96 -9.55
CA LYS A 251 -6.80 -13.38 -10.95
C LYS A 251 -7.58 -14.70 -11.11
N PRO A 252 -7.25 -15.77 -10.36
CA PRO A 252 -8.09 -16.98 -10.33
C PRO A 252 -9.53 -16.72 -9.87
N ALA A 253 -9.73 -15.93 -8.81
CA ALA A 253 -11.04 -15.60 -8.27
C ALA A 253 -11.92 -14.85 -9.30
N ALA A 254 -11.35 -13.91 -10.03
CA ALA A 254 -12.04 -13.20 -11.10
C ALA A 254 -12.48 -14.12 -12.23
N LYS A 255 -11.69 -15.16 -12.56
CA LYS A 255 -12.07 -16.18 -13.54
C LYS A 255 -13.20 -17.09 -13.04
N LEU A 256 -13.23 -17.41 -11.75
CA LEU A 256 -14.34 -18.15 -11.13
C LEU A 256 -15.63 -17.33 -11.17
N GLY A 257 -15.51 -16.02 -10.90
CA GLY A 257 -16.65 -15.10 -10.87
C GLY A 257 -17.67 -15.40 -9.76
N GLY A 258 -18.71 -14.58 -9.69
CA GLY A 258 -19.85 -14.76 -8.78
C GLY A 258 -19.46 -15.01 -7.33
N GLU A 259 -20.26 -15.80 -6.62
CA GLU A 259 -20.03 -16.10 -5.20
C GLU A 259 -18.76 -16.94 -4.95
N ALA A 260 -18.40 -17.84 -5.87
CA ALA A 260 -17.20 -18.65 -5.74
C ALA A 260 -15.93 -17.79 -5.76
N GLY A 261 -15.83 -16.84 -6.69
CA GLY A 261 -14.74 -15.88 -6.74
C GLY A 261 -14.69 -14.97 -5.50
N ARG A 262 -15.87 -14.50 -5.08
CA ARG A 262 -16.02 -13.69 -3.86
C ARG A 262 -15.47 -14.44 -2.65
N GLN A 263 -15.94 -15.64 -2.39
CA GLN A 263 -15.50 -16.45 -1.24
C GLN A 263 -13.99 -16.68 -1.24
N ARG A 264 -13.40 -16.89 -2.41
CA ARG A 264 -11.95 -17.07 -2.53
C ARG A 264 -11.15 -15.85 -2.05
N VAL A 265 -11.59 -14.65 -2.40
CA VAL A 265 -10.94 -13.40 -1.96
C VAL A 265 -11.13 -13.19 -0.46
N LEU A 266 -12.36 -13.40 0.06
CA LEU A 266 -12.63 -13.25 1.49
C LEU A 266 -11.82 -14.23 2.33
N GLN A 267 -11.73 -15.50 1.93
CA GLN A 267 -10.89 -16.51 2.61
C GLN A 267 -9.42 -16.09 2.67
N ALA A 268 -8.89 -15.52 1.60
CA ALA A 268 -7.50 -15.04 1.59
C ALA A 268 -7.29 -13.85 2.54
N LEU A 269 -8.22 -12.91 2.59
CA LEU A 269 -8.17 -11.78 3.52
C LEU A 269 -8.30 -12.24 4.98
N ASP A 270 -9.21 -13.19 5.28
CA ASP A 270 -9.33 -13.79 6.61
C ASP A 270 -8.06 -14.57 6.99
N TYR A 271 -7.46 -15.27 6.02
CA TYR A 271 -6.21 -15.99 6.24
C TYR A 271 -5.07 -15.05 6.63
N ILE A 272 -4.88 -13.94 5.91
CA ILE A 272 -3.87 -12.95 6.28
C ILE A 272 -4.18 -12.37 7.67
N GLU A 273 -5.43 -11.96 7.91
CA GLU A 273 -5.83 -11.36 9.19
C GLU A 273 -5.58 -12.28 10.38
N SER A 274 -5.81 -13.58 10.22
CA SER A 274 -5.57 -14.59 11.27
C SER A 274 -4.10 -14.76 11.67
N HIS A 275 -3.17 -14.26 10.85
CA HIS A 275 -1.73 -14.29 11.11
C HIS A 275 -1.17 -12.94 11.58
N LEU A 276 -2.01 -11.90 11.67
CA LEU A 276 -1.57 -10.59 12.13
C LEU A 276 -1.20 -10.63 13.62
N PRO A 277 -0.11 -9.95 14.01
CA PRO A 277 0.17 -9.68 15.42
C PRO A 277 -0.92 -8.78 16.03
N GLU A 278 -1.06 -8.81 17.33
CA GLU A 278 -1.92 -7.87 18.07
C GLU A 278 -1.50 -6.43 17.78
N SER A 279 -2.48 -5.50 17.80
CA SER A 279 -2.24 -4.09 17.58
C SER A 279 -3.31 -3.24 18.26
N ASN A 280 -2.94 -2.01 18.61
CA ASN A 280 -3.88 -1.01 19.14
C ASN A 280 -4.64 -0.24 18.05
N ILE A 281 -4.39 -0.54 16.76
CA ILE A 281 -5.11 0.07 15.64
C ILE A 281 -6.47 -0.59 15.53
N SER A 282 -7.54 0.21 15.59
CA SER A 282 -8.91 -0.26 15.46
C SER A 282 -9.28 -0.57 14.01
N GLY A 283 -10.11 -1.60 13.80
CA GLY A 283 -10.62 -1.99 12.49
C GLY A 283 -9.70 -2.93 11.72
N LYS A 284 -9.97 -3.09 10.43
CA LYS A 284 -9.21 -3.95 9.54
C LYS A 284 -7.84 -3.33 9.21
N ARG A 285 -6.80 -4.14 9.28
CA ARG A 285 -5.40 -3.72 9.02
C ARG A 285 -4.80 -4.35 7.76
N VAL A 286 -5.58 -5.18 7.06
CA VAL A 286 -5.20 -5.74 5.75
C VAL A 286 -5.85 -4.90 4.66
N PHE A 287 -5.08 -4.52 3.65
CA PHE A 287 -5.57 -3.82 2.48
C PHE A 287 -5.01 -4.41 1.18
N ILE A 288 -5.71 -4.19 0.08
CA ILE A 288 -5.21 -4.57 -1.23
C ILE A 288 -4.26 -3.47 -1.71
N GLY A 289 -2.95 -3.75 -1.66
CA GLY A 289 -1.91 -2.82 -2.10
C GLY A 289 -1.64 -2.87 -3.59
N GLU A 290 -1.95 -4.02 -4.22
CA GLU A 290 -1.91 -4.21 -5.66
C GLU A 290 -2.94 -5.25 -6.11
N TYR A 291 -3.69 -4.90 -7.14
CA TYR A 291 -4.48 -5.81 -7.95
C TYR A 291 -4.71 -5.19 -9.32
N GLY A 292 -4.89 -6.01 -10.31
CA GLY A 292 -5.15 -5.55 -11.68
C GLY A 292 -5.18 -6.71 -12.67
N PHE A 293 -5.58 -6.39 -13.87
CA PHE A 293 -5.72 -7.36 -14.95
C PHE A 293 -5.02 -6.81 -16.19
N GLU A 294 -4.11 -7.58 -16.76
CA GLU A 294 -3.44 -7.23 -18.01
C GLU A 294 -4.42 -7.29 -19.18
N LEU A 295 -4.56 -6.20 -19.93
CA LEU A 295 -5.48 -6.15 -21.07
C LEU A 295 -5.11 -7.17 -22.16
N SER A 296 -3.80 -7.50 -22.30
CA SER A 296 -3.35 -8.53 -23.24
C SER A 296 -3.94 -9.91 -23.04
N ASN A 297 -4.44 -10.23 -21.85
CA ASN A 297 -5.06 -11.52 -21.49
C ASN A 297 -6.59 -11.48 -21.40
N PHE A 298 -7.21 -10.33 -21.72
CA PHE A 298 -8.65 -10.14 -21.60
C PHE A 298 -9.20 -9.54 -22.91
N GLU A 299 -10.48 -9.82 -23.17
CA GLU A 299 -11.10 -9.55 -24.46
C GLU A 299 -11.30 -8.05 -24.74
N SER A 300 -11.50 -7.24 -23.69
CA SER A 300 -11.77 -5.81 -23.86
C SER A 300 -11.45 -5.00 -22.58
N PRO A 301 -11.26 -3.67 -22.73
CA PRO A 301 -11.13 -2.76 -21.59
C PRO A 301 -12.34 -2.76 -20.65
N GLU A 302 -13.55 -2.99 -21.15
CA GLU A 302 -14.78 -3.09 -20.35
C GLU A 302 -14.77 -4.35 -19.49
N LYS A 303 -14.28 -5.48 -20.03
CA LYS A 303 -14.13 -6.70 -19.25
C LYS A 303 -13.07 -6.51 -18.14
N GLN A 304 -11.94 -5.88 -18.47
CA GLN A 304 -10.93 -5.50 -17.47
C GLN A 304 -11.55 -4.66 -16.33
N MET A 305 -12.36 -3.65 -16.68
CA MET A 305 -13.05 -2.79 -15.71
C MET A 305 -14.03 -3.59 -14.84
N ARG A 306 -14.84 -4.50 -15.42
CA ARG A 306 -15.79 -5.32 -14.65
C ARG A 306 -15.10 -6.28 -13.68
N LEU A 307 -13.99 -6.90 -14.09
CA LEU A 307 -13.19 -7.75 -13.20
C LEU A 307 -12.57 -6.92 -12.06
N THR A 308 -12.06 -5.73 -12.39
CA THR A 308 -11.56 -4.76 -11.41
C THR A 308 -12.63 -4.38 -10.39
N ALA A 309 -13.85 -4.06 -10.86
CA ALA A 309 -14.99 -3.73 -10.01
C ALA A 309 -15.36 -4.88 -9.06
N SER A 310 -15.29 -6.12 -9.53
CA SER A 310 -15.61 -7.30 -8.71
C SER A 310 -14.63 -7.47 -7.55
N ILE A 311 -13.32 -7.40 -7.81
CA ILE A 311 -12.30 -7.51 -6.76
C ILE A 311 -12.41 -6.33 -5.78
N MET A 312 -12.57 -5.12 -6.29
CA MET A 312 -12.79 -3.92 -5.48
C MET A 312 -13.98 -4.09 -4.54
N LYS A 313 -15.13 -4.51 -5.08
CA LYS A 313 -16.34 -4.74 -4.31
C LYS A 313 -16.14 -5.76 -3.20
N TRP A 314 -15.63 -6.95 -3.51
CA TRP A 314 -15.42 -8.01 -2.53
C TRP A 314 -14.44 -7.63 -1.42
N SER A 315 -13.38 -6.89 -1.76
CA SER A 315 -12.42 -6.40 -0.79
C SER A 315 -13.03 -5.36 0.16
N LEU A 316 -13.87 -4.46 -0.38
CA LEU A 316 -14.57 -3.45 0.43
C LEU A 316 -15.68 -4.06 1.30
N GLU A 317 -16.38 -5.09 0.83
CA GLU A 317 -17.35 -5.87 1.61
C GLU A 317 -16.68 -6.54 2.82
N TRP A 318 -15.45 -7.03 2.67
CA TRP A 318 -14.68 -7.58 3.77
C TRP A 318 -14.23 -6.50 4.77
N GLY A 319 -14.07 -5.26 4.32
CA GLY A 319 -13.70 -4.12 5.14
C GLY A 319 -12.29 -3.58 4.89
N CYS A 320 -11.65 -3.91 3.78
CA CYS A 320 -10.35 -3.32 3.42
C CYS A 320 -10.42 -1.79 3.50
N PRO A 321 -9.48 -1.13 4.22
CA PRO A 321 -9.43 0.33 4.27
C PRO A 321 -8.95 0.95 2.96
N PHE A 322 -8.16 0.20 2.16
CA PHE A 322 -7.63 0.62 0.87
C PHE A 322 -7.71 -0.52 -0.14
N VAL A 323 -7.99 -0.17 -1.41
CA VAL A 323 -7.97 -1.09 -2.55
C VAL A 323 -7.32 -0.36 -3.71
N LEU A 324 -6.03 -0.63 -3.97
CA LEU A 324 -5.20 0.13 -4.90
C LEU A 324 -4.99 -0.63 -6.20
N TYR A 325 -5.49 -0.05 -7.29
CA TYR A 325 -5.33 -0.62 -8.64
C TYR A 325 -3.89 -0.49 -9.14
N TRP A 326 -3.36 -1.53 -9.73
CA TRP A 326 -2.10 -1.56 -10.48
C TRP A 326 -2.41 -1.44 -11.97
N GLU A 327 -2.15 -0.30 -12.65
CA GLU A 327 -1.65 0.97 -12.12
C GLU A 327 -2.15 2.14 -12.99
N LEU A 328 -1.67 3.37 -12.74
CA LEU A 328 -2.05 4.52 -13.56
C LEU A 328 -1.50 4.41 -14.99
N TYR A 329 -0.16 4.25 -15.13
CA TYR A 329 0.59 4.14 -16.38
C TYR A 329 1.32 2.80 -16.41
N CYS A 330 1.02 1.96 -17.39
CA CYS A 330 1.57 0.60 -17.45
C CYS A 330 3.10 0.60 -17.56
N ASN A 331 3.77 -0.04 -16.61
CA ASN A 331 5.21 -0.26 -16.60
C ASN A 331 5.63 -1.62 -17.16
N GLU A 332 4.68 -2.53 -17.36
CA GLU A 332 4.93 -3.90 -17.79
C GLU A 332 4.90 -4.03 -19.31
N ILE A 333 6.01 -4.55 -19.84
CA ILE A 333 6.21 -4.75 -21.27
C ILE A 333 6.27 -6.25 -21.54
N GLU A 334 5.59 -6.70 -22.59
CA GLU A 334 5.71 -8.06 -23.09
C GLU A 334 7.08 -8.23 -23.77
N PRO A 335 7.97 -9.10 -23.24
CA PRO A 335 9.35 -9.18 -23.73
C PRO A 335 9.46 -9.58 -25.21
N SER A 336 8.52 -10.36 -25.70
CA SER A 336 8.55 -10.90 -27.09
C SER A 336 8.15 -9.86 -28.13
N THR A 337 7.31 -8.88 -27.78
CA THR A 337 6.73 -7.91 -28.72
C THR A 337 7.11 -6.46 -28.43
N GLY A 338 7.57 -6.16 -27.21
CA GLY A 338 7.77 -4.79 -26.74
C GLY A 338 6.46 -4.02 -26.47
N ALA A 339 5.31 -4.68 -26.57
CA ALA A 339 4.02 -4.05 -26.31
C ALA A 339 3.74 -3.94 -24.81
N HIS A 340 3.01 -2.90 -24.39
CA HIS A 340 2.51 -2.80 -23.03
C HIS A 340 1.50 -3.89 -22.74
N ARG A 341 1.57 -4.51 -21.55
CA ARG A 341 0.64 -5.55 -21.14
C ARG A 341 -0.75 -5.01 -20.77
N GLY A 342 -0.86 -3.71 -20.58
CA GLY A 342 -2.15 -3.03 -20.40
C GLY A 342 -2.68 -3.02 -18.96
N TYR A 343 -1.80 -3.06 -17.96
CA TYR A 343 -2.13 -2.65 -16.60
C TYR A 343 -2.15 -1.13 -16.53
N TRP A 344 -3.22 -0.50 -16.96
CA TRP A 344 -3.30 0.95 -17.03
C TRP A 344 -4.68 1.50 -16.75
N MET A 345 -4.72 2.71 -16.23
CA MET A 345 -5.90 3.58 -16.24
C MET A 345 -5.87 4.56 -17.40
N ILE A 346 -4.66 5.03 -17.76
CA ILE A 346 -4.40 5.85 -18.95
C ILE A 346 -3.38 5.09 -19.79
N ASP A 347 -3.72 4.81 -21.03
CA ASP A 347 -2.85 4.08 -21.94
C ASP A 347 -1.68 4.95 -22.47
N ASN A 348 -0.76 4.32 -23.20
CA ASN A 348 0.39 5.01 -23.77
C ASN A 348 0.07 5.99 -24.92
N GLY A 349 -1.19 6.05 -25.35
CA GLY A 349 -1.73 7.08 -26.25
C GLY A 349 -2.39 8.24 -25.49
N GLY A 350 -2.44 8.21 -24.15
CA GLY A 350 -3.07 9.22 -23.31
C GLY A 350 -4.58 9.06 -23.15
N GLN A 351 -5.14 7.93 -23.60
CA GLN A 351 -6.56 7.67 -23.51
C GLN A 351 -6.93 7.11 -22.14
N GLN A 352 -7.91 7.73 -21.46
CA GLN A 352 -8.51 7.23 -20.24
C GLN A 352 -9.35 5.99 -20.53
N GLN A 353 -9.04 4.89 -19.82
CA GLN A 353 -9.69 3.59 -20.00
C GLN A 353 -10.95 3.45 -19.14
N PRO A 354 -11.84 2.49 -19.40
CA PRO A 354 -13.04 2.27 -18.58
C PRO A 354 -12.76 2.13 -17.08
N VAL A 355 -11.62 1.57 -16.69
CA VAL A 355 -11.20 1.48 -15.29
C VAL A 355 -10.91 2.84 -14.67
N TRP A 356 -10.41 3.83 -15.43
CA TRP A 356 -10.31 5.23 -15.00
C TRP A 356 -11.70 5.80 -14.68
N HIS A 357 -12.65 5.62 -15.60
CA HIS A 357 -13.99 6.17 -15.44
C HIS A 357 -14.73 5.58 -14.24
N LEU A 358 -14.55 4.29 -13.96
CA LEU A 358 -15.05 3.65 -12.74
C LEU A 358 -14.50 4.35 -11.49
N HIS A 359 -13.18 4.44 -11.35
CA HIS A 359 -12.55 5.06 -10.18
C HIS A 359 -12.96 6.53 -10.01
N ASN A 360 -12.95 7.31 -11.09
CA ASN A 360 -13.34 8.71 -11.07
C ASN A 360 -14.80 8.91 -10.63
N ALA A 361 -15.71 8.05 -11.10
CA ALA A 361 -17.12 8.09 -10.68
C ALA A 361 -17.28 7.81 -9.18
N LEU A 362 -16.58 6.79 -8.66
CA LEU A 362 -16.63 6.41 -7.24
C LEU A 362 -16.02 7.49 -6.35
N LEU A 363 -14.87 8.02 -6.73
CA LEU A 363 -14.16 9.05 -5.96
C LEU A 363 -14.92 10.37 -5.92
N LYS A 364 -15.52 10.80 -7.04
CA LYS A 364 -16.41 11.97 -7.07
C LYS A 364 -17.63 11.81 -6.17
N GLN A 365 -18.28 10.66 -6.20
CA GLN A 365 -19.40 10.36 -5.31
C GLN A 365 -18.96 10.33 -3.85
N GLY A 366 -17.76 9.77 -3.58
CA GLY A 366 -17.15 9.73 -2.27
C GLY A 366 -16.89 11.10 -1.70
N ASP A 367 -16.23 11.98 -2.46
CA ASP A 367 -15.97 13.37 -2.06
C ASP A 367 -17.27 14.12 -1.72
N ALA A 368 -18.27 14.02 -2.59
CA ALA A 368 -19.58 14.66 -2.36
C ALA A 368 -20.27 14.10 -1.10
N PHE A 369 -20.22 12.78 -0.90
CA PHE A 369 -20.79 12.14 0.28
C PHE A 369 -20.09 12.62 1.57
N ILE A 370 -18.75 12.64 1.59
CA ILE A 370 -17.98 13.08 2.76
C ILE A 370 -18.22 14.56 3.09
N LYS A 371 -18.29 15.43 2.08
CA LYS A 371 -18.63 16.84 2.29
C LYS A 371 -19.97 17.01 2.99
N ASN A 372 -21.00 16.31 2.49
CA ASN A 372 -22.34 16.34 3.09
C ASN A 372 -22.36 15.75 4.48
N TYR A 373 -21.73 14.60 4.68
CA TYR A 373 -21.67 13.92 5.98
C TYR A 373 -20.98 14.78 7.05
N LYS A 374 -19.84 15.40 6.68
CA LYS A 374 -19.13 16.32 7.60
C LYS A 374 -19.93 17.59 7.92
N ALA A 375 -20.66 18.11 6.94
CA ALA A 375 -21.53 19.27 7.18
C ALA A 375 -22.68 18.94 8.17
N GLU A 376 -23.19 17.71 8.14
CA GLU A 376 -24.27 17.25 8.99
C GLU A 376 -23.79 16.78 10.38
N TYR A 377 -22.69 16.00 10.45
CA TYR A 377 -22.24 15.31 11.67
C TYR A 377 -20.93 15.85 12.26
N GLY A 378 -20.23 16.77 11.60
CA GLY A 378 -18.95 17.34 12.06
C GLY A 378 -17.75 16.39 12.02
N SER A 379 -17.91 15.17 11.50
CA SER A 379 -16.89 14.12 11.50
C SER A 379 -16.92 13.29 10.21
N PHE A 380 -15.92 12.45 10.01
CA PHE A 380 -15.98 11.40 8.99
C PHE A 380 -16.95 10.27 9.40
N PRO A 381 -17.58 9.57 8.44
CA PRO A 381 -18.27 8.32 8.73
C PRO A 381 -17.27 7.25 9.19
N SER A 382 -17.77 6.14 9.77
CA SER A 382 -16.89 4.99 9.96
C SER A 382 -16.43 4.46 8.59
N GLN A 383 -15.22 3.88 8.54
CA GLN A 383 -14.71 3.30 7.29
C GLN A 383 -15.66 2.22 6.74
N ALA A 384 -16.26 1.42 7.65
CA ALA A 384 -17.21 0.38 7.26
C ALA A 384 -18.50 0.94 6.63
N ASP A 385 -19.04 2.05 7.17
CA ASP A 385 -20.23 2.72 6.61
C ASP A 385 -19.92 3.30 5.23
N TYR A 386 -18.74 3.91 5.09
CA TYR A 386 -18.29 4.44 3.82
C TYR A 386 -18.11 3.34 2.78
N ASN A 387 -17.43 2.24 3.12
CA ASN A 387 -17.24 1.10 2.23
C ASN A 387 -18.57 0.54 1.72
N ARG A 388 -19.60 0.44 2.58
CA ARG A 388 -20.94 0.02 2.14
C ARG A 388 -21.54 0.95 1.08
N LYS A 389 -21.29 2.25 1.19
CA LYS A 389 -21.71 3.21 0.15
C LYS A 389 -20.97 2.99 -1.15
N VAL A 390 -19.65 2.84 -1.09
CA VAL A 390 -18.83 2.58 -2.31
C VAL A 390 -19.28 1.30 -3.00
N VAL A 391 -19.54 0.22 -2.26
CA VAL A 391 -20.09 -1.03 -2.80
C VAL A 391 -21.39 -0.78 -3.57
N SER A 392 -22.32 -0.02 -2.99
CA SER A 392 -23.58 0.30 -3.67
C SER A 392 -23.38 1.14 -4.95
N TRP A 393 -22.39 2.01 -4.98
CA TRP A 393 -22.07 2.80 -6.17
C TRP A 393 -21.39 1.97 -7.25
N ILE A 394 -20.58 0.98 -6.89
CA ILE A 394 -20.00 0.00 -7.83
C ILE A 394 -21.16 -0.75 -8.53
N ASP A 395 -22.11 -1.28 -7.77
CA ASP A 395 -23.27 -2.00 -8.35
C ASP A 395 -24.08 -1.11 -9.31
N ALA A 396 -24.33 0.14 -8.93
CA ALA A 396 -25.03 1.10 -9.76
C ALA A 396 -24.25 1.44 -11.05
N PHE A 397 -22.94 1.59 -10.96
CA PHE A 397 -22.08 1.87 -12.11
C PHE A 397 -22.10 0.71 -13.11
N ILE A 398 -21.93 -0.53 -12.64
CA ILE A 398 -21.92 -1.73 -13.47
C ILE A 398 -23.30 -1.97 -14.11
N ALA A 399 -24.39 -1.75 -13.38
CA ALA A 399 -25.76 -1.88 -13.93
C ALA A 399 -26.03 -0.86 -15.06
N LYS A 400 -25.49 0.34 -14.96
CA LYS A 400 -25.59 1.37 -16.01
C LYS A 400 -24.75 1.00 -17.24
N ASP A 401 -23.53 0.51 -17.03
CA ASP A 401 -22.64 0.07 -18.13
C ASP A 401 -23.26 -1.07 -18.93
N SER A 402 -23.88 -2.07 -18.27
CA SER A 402 -24.53 -3.18 -18.91
C SER A 402 -25.72 -2.74 -19.80
N LYS A 403 -26.54 -1.80 -19.32
CA LYS A 403 -27.68 -1.27 -20.12
C LYS A 403 -27.21 -0.50 -21.34
N ALA A 404 -26.14 0.29 -21.22
CA ALA A 404 -25.59 1.04 -22.35
C ALA A 404 -25.06 0.14 -23.48
N GLN A 405 -24.70 -1.11 -23.16
CA GLN A 405 -24.25 -2.11 -24.16
C GLN A 405 -25.41 -2.90 -24.80
N GLU A 406 -26.56 -2.94 -24.15
CA GLU A 406 -27.77 -3.61 -24.67
C GLU A 406 -28.60 -2.71 -25.60
N GLU A 407 -28.45 -1.41 -25.57
CA GLU A 407 -29.11 -0.49 -26.49
C GLU A 407 -28.41 -0.56 -27.87
N PRO A 408 -29.07 -1.11 -28.92
CA PRO A 408 -28.50 -1.13 -30.25
C PRO A 408 -28.34 0.29 -30.75
N CYS A 409 -27.15 0.61 -31.33
CA CYS A 409 -26.95 1.82 -32.09
C CYS A 409 -28.01 1.91 -33.20
N CYS A 410 -29.13 2.55 -32.93
CA CYS A 410 -30.06 3.01 -33.96
C CYS A 410 -29.43 4.21 -34.66
N HIS A 411 -28.59 3.95 -35.66
CA HIS A 411 -28.23 4.93 -36.70
C HIS A 411 -28.19 4.27 -38.06
#